data_4d04dabbd82a2dd1a7f0f44f33522125
#
_entry.id   4d04dabbd82a2dd1a7f0f44f33522125
#
_cell.length_a   1.000
_cell.length_b   1.000
_cell.length_c   1.000
_cell.angle_alpha   90.00
_cell.angle_beta   90.00
_cell.angle_gamma   90.00
#
_symmetry.space_group_name_H-M   'P 1'
#
loop_
_entity.id
_entity.type
_entity.pdbx_description
1 polymer ?
#
loop_
_entity_poly.entity_id
_entity_poly.type
_entity_poly.pdbx_seq_one_letter_code
_entity_poly.pdbx_strand_id
1 'polypeptide(L)'
;DSMKIPGAPTLEHDYPKTSRITFSPFEKEINWGQKYPYNITFTPIRDTTPPVGCAVIAMAQVLALYKQPQAVGDLQLHWDNIYNECTNLKTLADTFYANNDKLPPVSENNRLAILEVSSLCKKISKLAGTRYTTTAGSTYPEYMPPTMRKLGFSCSNLHPIEGKELVNELNNHRPVIITTTGIVDTISNRRVGHGWIIDGYEIVTVEEHIEHTATYLKLRISDNYYFRCNWGWNGGGLTAPNGSAYFSLNHLIPWVKTSQEKWYIPAYFDSILFGCTNIKYKKNE
;
A
#
# COMPACT_ATOMS: atom_id res chain seq x y z
N ASP A 1 -1.14 -40.90 41.94
CA ASP A 1 0.13 -40.37 42.48
C ASP A 1 1.18 -40.35 41.41
N SER A 2 1.34 -39.19 40.76
CA SER A 2 2.40 -38.95 39.80
C SER A 2 3.70 -38.67 40.58
N MET A 3 4.68 -39.56 40.49
CA MET A 3 6.04 -39.33 41.03
C MET A 3 6.63 -38.08 40.36
N LYS A 4 6.78 -37.00 41.11
CA LYS A 4 7.64 -35.89 40.75
C LYS A 4 9.10 -36.33 40.88
N ILE A 5 9.82 -36.36 39.79
CA ILE A 5 11.27 -36.55 39.77
C ILE A 5 11.90 -35.27 40.34
N PRO A 6 12.63 -35.32 41.49
CA PRO A 6 13.30 -34.14 42.01
C PRO A 6 14.40 -33.70 41.05
N GLY A 7 14.38 -32.45 40.63
CA GLY A 7 15.42 -31.86 39.76
C GLY A 7 15.08 -31.84 38.25
N ALA A 8 13.91 -32.28 37.83
CA ALA A 8 13.47 -32.01 36.48
C ALA A 8 13.20 -30.50 36.33
N PRO A 9 13.77 -29.82 35.32
CA PRO A 9 13.45 -28.42 35.10
C PRO A 9 11.94 -28.32 34.83
N THR A 10 11.26 -27.46 35.59
CA THR A 10 9.89 -27.05 35.28
C THR A 10 9.95 -26.34 33.93
N LEU A 11 9.58 -27.06 32.88
CA LEU A 11 9.35 -26.44 31.57
C LEU A 11 8.13 -25.56 31.75
N GLU A 12 8.36 -24.25 31.87
CA GLU A 12 7.29 -23.27 31.78
C GLU A 12 6.65 -23.40 30.38
N HIS A 13 5.36 -23.73 30.38
CA HIS A 13 4.57 -23.92 29.16
C HIS A 13 4.16 -22.58 28.57
N ASP A 14 5.12 -21.82 28.03
CA ASP A 14 4.84 -20.60 27.24
C ASP A 14 5.21 -20.81 25.75
N TYR A 15 4.59 -21.79 25.13
CA TYR A 15 4.71 -21.98 23.68
C TYR A 15 3.33 -22.03 23.01
N PRO A 16 3.19 -21.47 21.78
CA PRO A 16 4.26 -20.95 20.92
C PRO A 16 4.77 -19.57 21.36
N LYS A 17 6.09 -19.34 21.29
CA LYS A 17 6.67 -17.99 21.40
C LYS A 17 6.57 -17.30 20.05
N THR A 18 6.12 -16.06 20.06
CA THR A 18 6.00 -15.25 18.84
C THR A 18 6.79 -13.97 19.00
N SER A 19 7.68 -13.69 18.06
CA SER A 19 8.36 -12.41 17.93
C SER A 19 8.01 -11.73 16.62
N ARG A 20 8.06 -10.38 16.60
CA ARG A 20 7.73 -9.57 15.43
C ARG A 20 8.84 -8.56 15.17
N ILE A 21 9.26 -8.46 13.91
CA ILE A 21 10.20 -7.47 13.43
C ILE A 21 9.58 -6.78 12.23
N THR A 22 9.35 -5.47 12.35
CA THR A 22 8.81 -4.65 11.27
C THR A 22 9.94 -3.93 10.55
N PHE A 23 9.91 -3.95 9.24
CA PHE A 23 10.85 -3.24 8.38
C PHE A 23 10.11 -2.27 7.45
N SER A 24 10.44 -0.98 7.57
CA SER A 24 10.00 0.06 6.65
C SER A 24 11.23 0.83 6.15
N PRO A 25 11.57 0.72 4.86
CA PRO A 25 12.76 1.40 4.30
C PRO A 25 12.55 2.90 4.09
N PHE A 26 11.33 3.40 4.29
CA PHE A 26 10.97 4.78 4.01
C PHE A 26 10.69 5.55 5.31
N GLU A 27 11.13 6.80 5.36
CA GLU A 27 11.03 7.67 6.52
C GLU A 27 9.58 7.93 6.94
N LYS A 28 8.68 8.05 5.96
CA LYS A 28 7.25 8.29 6.19
C LYS A 28 6.38 7.38 5.33
N GLU A 29 5.21 7.12 5.83
CA GLU A 29 4.15 6.47 5.08
C GLU A 29 3.44 7.48 4.17
N ILE A 30 3.33 7.15 2.89
CA ILE A 30 2.58 7.93 1.91
C ILE A 30 1.24 7.26 1.67
N ASN A 31 0.21 7.68 2.40
CA ASN A 31 -1.11 7.04 2.40
C ASN A 31 -2.12 7.88 1.59
N TRP A 32 -1.89 8.03 0.30
CA TRP A 32 -2.78 8.81 -0.56
C TRP A 32 -4.04 8.03 -0.97
N GLY A 33 -5.08 8.77 -1.34
CA GLY A 33 -6.35 8.23 -1.79
C GLY A 33 -6.70 8.68 -3.21
N GLN A 34 -7.86 8.22 -3.69
CA GLN A 34 -8.28 8.47 -5.07
C GLN A 34 -9.25 9.63 -5.24
N LYS A 35 -9.83 10.15 -4.14
CA LYS A 35 -10.77 11.27 -4.15
C LYS A 35 -10.14 12.51 -3.51
N TYR A 36 -10.96 13.45 -3.00
CA TYR A 36 -10.44 14.63 -2.32
C TYR A 36 -9.42 14.27 -1.22
N PRO A 37 -8.29 14.98 -1.13
CA PRO A 37 -7.88 16.16 -1.91
C PRO A 37 -7.12 15.84 -3.22
N TYR A 38 -6.93 14.58 -3.57
CA TYR A 38 -6.03 14.12 -4.64
C TYR A 38 -6.58 14.31 -6.06
N ASN A 39 -7.88 14.56 -6.20
CA ASN A 39 -8.54 14.68 -7.51
C ASN A 39 -9.09 16.09 -7.82
N ILE A 40 -8.77 17.11 -7.04
CA ILE A 40 -9.40 18.43 -7.17
C ILE A 40 -9.12 19.14 -8.51
N THR A 41 -8.02 18.82 -9.19
CA THR A 41 -7.67 19.39 -10.50
C THR A 41 -8.28 18.61 -11.68
N PHE A 42 -8.98 17.52 -11.42
CA PHE A 42 -9.62 16.72 -12.46
C PHE A 42 -10.88 17.39 -12.98
N THR A 43 -11.11 17.25 -14.25
CA THR A 43 -12.33 17.80 -14.90
C THR A 43 -13.54 16.97 -14.52
N PRO A 44 -14.60 17.57 -13.98
CA PRO A 44 -15.83 16.85 -13.66
C PRO A 44 -16.45 16.17 -14.91
N ILE A 45 -17.05 15.02 -14.68
CA ILE A 45 -17.85 14.27 -15.66
C ILE A 45 -19.29 14.29 -15.11
N ARG A 46 -20.24 14.92 -15.80
CA ARG A 46 -21.62 15.07 -15.33
C ARG A 46 -21.66 15.57 -13.87
N ASP A 47 -20.97 16.69 -13.63
CA ASP A 47 -20.87 17.37 -12.31
C ASP A 47 -20.21 16.55 -11.19
N THR A 48 -19.61 15.42 -11.51
CA THR A 48 -18.89 14.58 -10.56
C THR A 48 -17.40 14.55 -10.89
N THR A 49 -16.55 14.95 -9.94
CA THR A 49 -15.09 14.80 -10.09
C THR A 49 -14.71 13.33 -9.98
N PRO A 50 -14.14 12.74 -11.05
CA PRO A 50 -13.81 11.33 -11.06
C PRO A 50 -12.69 11.01 -10.05
N PRO A 51 -12.63 9.78 -9.51
CA PRO A 51 -11.49 9.35 -8.71
C PRO A 51 -10.23 9.25 -9.57
N VAL A 52 -9.07 9.46 -8.96
CA VAL A 52 -7.74 9.43 -9.63
C VAL A 52 -7.47 8.11 -10.33
N GLY A 53 -7.88 6.99 -9.73
CA GLY A 53 -7.56 5.64 -10.17
C GLY A 53 -6.37 5.04 -9.42
N CYS A 54 -6.53 3.79 -9.01
CA CYS A 54 -5.58 3.08 -8.13
C CYS A 54 -4.15 2.99 -8.71
N ALA A 55 -4.02 2.68 -9.99
CA ALA A 55 -2.73 2.60 -10.66
C ALA A 55 -1.99 3.94 -10.69
N VAL A 56 -2.72 5.04 -10.88
CA VAL A 56 -2.16 6.39 -10.87
C VAL A 56 -1.68 6.75 -9.46
N ILE A 57 -2.49 6.47 -8.44
CA ILE A 57 -2.10 6.69 -7.04
C ILE A 57 -0.89 5.84 -6.68
N ALA A 58 -0.85 4.57 -7.07
CA ALA A 58 0.31 3.71 -6.81
C ALA A 58 1.61 4.31 -7.39
N MET A 59 1.59 4.75 -8.66
CA MET A 59 2.74 5.41 -9.28
C MET A 59 3.08 6.73 -8.58
N ALA A 60 2.09 7.56 -8.26
CA ALA A 60 2.31 8.86 -7.59
C ALA A 60 2.93 8.69 -6.19
N GLN A 61 2.51 7.69 -5.43
CA GLN A 61 3.09 7.37 -4.13
C GLN A 61 4.57 6.94 -4.25
N VAL A 62 4.93 6.17 -5.29
CA VAL A 62 6.35 5.84 -5.55
C VAL A 62 7.16 7.11 -5.79
N LEU A 63 6.66 8.06 -6.60
CA LEU A 63 7.35 9.32 -6.82
C LEU A 63 7.55 10.09 -5.50
N ALA A 64 6.54 10.11 -4.65
CA ALA A 64 6.60 10.76 -3.33
C ALA A 64 7.61 10.09 -2.40
N LEU A 65 7.70 8.76 -2.38
CA LEU A 65 8.71 8.04 -1.59
C LEU A 65 10.15 8.38 -2.01
N TYR A 66 10.38 8.61 -3.30
CA TYR A 66 11.68 9.02 -3.83
C TYR A 66 11.90 10.54 -3.81
N LYS A 67 10.85 11.35 -3.58
CA LYS A 67 10.86 12.80 -3.76
C LYS A 67 11.38 13.20 -5.16
N GLN A 68 10.99 12.45 -6.20
CA GLN A 68 11.46 12.60 -7.58
C GLN A 68 10.34 12.29 -8.58
N PRO A 69 10.40 12.89 -9.79
CA PRO A 69 11.33 13.97 -10.24
C PRO A 69 10.95 15.33 -9.63
N GLN A 70 11.82 16.32 -9.77
CA GLN A 70 11.55 17.70 -9.29
C GLN A 70 10.48 18.41 -10.14
N ALA A 71 10.26 17.94 -11.36
CA ALA A 71 9.22 18.46 -12.24
C ALA A 71 8.65 17.37 -13.15
N VAL A 72 7.38 17.50 -13.52
CA VAL A 72 6.72 16.68 -14.54
C VAL A 72 6.10 17.61 -15.59
N GLY A 73 6.80 17.76 -16.72
CA GLY A 73 6.50 18.77 -17.71
C GLY A 73 6.66 20.18 -17.13
N ASP A 74 5.59 20.98 -17.17
CA ASP A 74 5.53 22.33 -16.61
C ASP A 74 5.20 22.39 -15.12
N LEU A 75 4.87 21.25 -14.48
CA LEU A 75 4.58 21.17 -13.06
C LEU A 75 5.87 21.04 -12.26
N GLN A 76 6.18 22.05 -11.45
CA GLN A 76 7.20 21.96 -10.42
C GLN A 76 6.62 21.29 -9.17
N LEU A 77 7.44 20.50 -8.45
CA LEU A 77 7.04 19.73 -7.29
C LEU A 77 7.93 20.11 -6.10
N HIS A 78 7.30 20.66 -5.07
CA HIS A 78 7.97 21.01 -3.82
C HIS A 78 7.87 19.82 -2.85
N TRP A 79 8.67 18.79 -3.13
CA TRP A 79 8.59 17.51 -2.43
C TRP A 79 8.69 17.60 -0.91
N ASP A 80 9.50 18.51 -0.39
CA ASP A 80 9.61 18.68 1.06
C ASP A 80 8.30 19.20 1.65
N ASN A 81 7.61 20.13 0.98
CA ASN A 81 6.28 20.56 1.39
C ASN A 81 5.27 19.42 1.26
N ILE A 82 5.20 18.74 0.10
CA ILE A 82 4.31 17.60 -0.12
C ILE A 82 4.52 16.54 0.97
N TYR A 83 5.78 16.19 1.25
CA TYR A 83 6.16 15.15 2.19
C TYR A 83 5.83 15.54 3.65
N ASN A 84 6.03 16.80 4.02
CA ASN A 84 5.67 17.32 5.34
C ASN A 84 4.16 17.36 5.53
N GLU A 85 3.39 17.63 4.47
CA GLU A 85 1.94 17.72 4.51
C GLU A 85 1.21 16.37 4.36
N CYS A 86 1.91 15.25 4.16
CA CYS A 86 1.27 13.94 3.94
C CYS A 86 0.23 13.57 5.01
N THR A 87 0.54 13.78 6.30
CA THR A 87 -0.39 13.51 7.40
C THR A 87 -1.60 14.44 7.35
N ASN A 88 -1.37 15.72 7.03
CA ASN A 88 -2.43 16.72 6.90
C ASN A 88 -3.35 16.42 5.70
N LEU A 89 -2.78 16.00 4.56
CA LEU A 89 -3.56 15.57 3.39
C LEU A 89 -4.49 14.39 3.72
N LYS A 90 -3.99 13.42 4.48
CA LYS A 90 -4.82 12.32 4.97
C LYS A 90 -5.94 12.81 5.88
N THR A 91 -5.63 13.67 6.84
CA THR A 91 -6.62 14.26 7.78
C THR A 91 -7.68 15.07 7.04
N LEU A 92 -7.28 15.85 6.03
CA LEU A 92 -8.22 16.60 5.18
C LEU A 92 -9.18 15.68 4.44
N ALA A 93 -8.67 14.57 3.88
CA ALA A 93 -9.51 13.57 3.23
C ALA A 93 -10.50 12.93 4.21
N ASP A 94 -10.04 12.51 5.39
CA ASP A 94 -10.87 11.90 6.42
C ASP A 94 -11.96 12.89 6.90
N THR A 95 -11.59 14.17 7.09
CA THR A 95 -12.54 15.23 7.50
C THR A 95 -13.58 15.51 6.41
N PHE A 96 -13.17 15.54 5.15
CA PHE A 96 -14.08 15.72 4.02
C PHE A 96 -15.16 14.64 4.00
N TYR A 97 -14.77 13.37 4.13
CA TYR A 97 -15.72 12.25 4.16
C TYR A 97 -16.60 12.27 5.40
N ALA A 98 -16.05 12.60 6.57
CA ALA A 98 -16.82 12.68 7.82
C ALA A 98 -17.87 13.80 7.80
N ASN A 99 -17.63 14.88 7.04
CA ASN A 99 -18.49 16.05 6.94
C ASN A 99 -19.41 16.05 5.70
N ASN A 100 -19.79 14.89 5.19
CA ASN A 100 -20.65 14.75 4.01
C ASN A 100 -20.16 15.58 2.82
N ASP A 101 -18.89 15.40 2.46
CA ASP A 101 -18.23 16.04 1.31
C ASP A 101 -18.13 17.58 1.39
N LYS A 102 -18.22 18.17 2.58
CA LYS A 102 -17.93 19.59 2.78
C LYS A 102 -16.43 19.82 2.88
N LEU A 103 -15.94 20.79 2.11
CA LEU A 103 -14.53 21.14 2.09
C LEU A 103 -14.09 21.69 3.46
N PRO A 104 -13.07 21.06 4.10
CA PRO A 104 -12.50 21.60 5.33
C PRO A 104 -11.67 22.86 5.03
N PRO A 105 -11.44 23.74 6.00
CA PRO A 105 -10.51 24.85 5.87
C PRO A 105 -9.10 24.32 5.66
N VAL A 106 -8.35 24.98 4.78
CA VAL A 106 -6.97 24.58 4.43
C VAL A 106 -6.01 25.74 4.62
N SER A 107 -4.81 25.45 5.14
CA SER A 107 -3.71 26.40 5.19
C SER A 107 -3.11 26.61 3.79
N GLU A 108 -2.27 27.65 3.62
CA GLU A 108 -1.62 27.91 2.33
C GLU A 108 -0.66 26.77 1.95
N ASN A 109 0.09 26.20 2.90
CA ASN A 109 0.97 25.06 2.66
C ASN A 109 0.18 23.81 2.24
N ASN A 110 -0.95 23.54 2.91
CA ASN A 110 -1.84 22.45 2.49
C ASN A 110 -2.39 22.72 1.09
N ARG A 111 -2.79 23.95 0.77
CA ARG A 111 -3.32 24.31 -0.56
C ARG A 111 -2.30 24.06 -1.65
N LEU A 112 -1.04 24.44 -1.44
CA LEU A 112 0.03 24.17 -2.39
C LEU A 112 0.25 22.66 -2.57
N ALA A 113 0.39 21.90 -1.49
CA ALA A 113 0.57 20.44 -1.55
C ALA A 113 -0.61 19.74 -2.26
N ILE A 114 -1.86 20.15 -1.94
CA ILE A 114 -3.07 19.63 -2.59
C ILE A 114 -3.02 19.85 -4.10
N LEU A 115 -2.72 21.08 -4.55
CA LEU A 115 -2.68 21.42 -5.97
C LEU A 115 -1.58 20.66 -6.70
N GLU A 116 -0.40 20.56 -6.10
CA GLU A 116 0.75 19.85 -6.69
C GLU A 116 0.47 18.35 -6.80
N VAL A 117 0.00 17.71 -5.73
CA VAL A 117 -0.30 16.27 -5.73
C VAL A 117 -1.43 15.94 -6.70
N SER A 118 -2.52 16.70 -6.69
CA SER A 118 -3.62 16.49 -7.61
C SER A 118 -3.20 16.72 -9.09
N SER A 119 -2.40 17.76 -9.34
CA SER A 119 -1.86 18.04 -10.68
C SER A 119 -0.90 16.96 -11.13
N LEU A 120 -0.05 16.44 -10.23
CA LEU A 120 0.82 15.31 -10.49
C LEU A 120 0.00 14.07 -10.91
N CYS A 121 -1.01 13.71 -10.13
CA CYS A 121 -1.91 12.61 -10.45
C CYS A 121 -2.56 12.80 -11.83
N LYS A 122 -3.02 14.01 -12.15
CA LYS A 122 -3.58 14.33 -13.47
C LYS A 122 -2.56 14.16 -14.61
N LYS A 123 -1.31 14.55 -14.41
CA LYS A 123 -0.24 14.34 -15.41
C LYS A 123 0.11 12.87 -15.57
N ILE A 124 0.25 12.13 -14.48
CA ILE A 124 0.50 10.67 -14.51
C ILE A 124 -0.64 9.98 -15.25
N SER A 125 -1.89 10.32 -14.96
CA SER A 125 -3.06 9.71 -15.59
C SER A 125 -3.08 9.92 -17.10
N LYS A 126 -2.68 11.11 -17.57
CA LYS A 126 -2.54 11.41 -18.99
C LYS A 126 -1.43 10.59 -19.65
N LEU A 127 -0.28 10.45 -18.97
CA LEU A 127 0.85 9.64 -19.47
C LEU A 127 0.51 8.15 -19.53
N ALA A 128 -0.29 7.66 -18.56
CA ALA A 128 -0.73 6.28 -18.46
C ALA A 128 -1.96 5.95 -19.32
N GLY A 129 -2.53 6.92 -20.00
CA GLY A 129 -3.74 6.71 -20.81
C GLY A 129 -4.96 6.29 -19.97
N THR A 130 -5.07 6.79 -18.73
CA THR A 130 -6.18 6.46 -17.84
C THR A 130 -7.51 6.91 -18.42
N ARG A 131 -8.50 6.04 -18.38
CA ARG A 131 -9.88 6.31 -18.82
C ARG A 131 -10.75 6.57 -17.59
N TYR A 132 -11.61 7.56 -17.68
CA TYR A 132 -12.44 8.01 -16.58
C TYR A 132 -13.93 7.79 -16.83
N THR A 133 -14.62 7.40 -15.76
CA THR A 133 -16.06 7.49 -15.58
C THR A 133 -16.36 8.35 -14.36
N THR A 134 -17.62 8.59 -14.03
CA THR A 134 -18.01 9.30 -12.79
C THR A 134 -17.55 8.59 -11.52
N THR A 135 -17.31 7.28 -11.57
CA THR A 135 -17.04 6.43 -10.41
C THR A 135 -15.68 5.73 -10.42
N ALA A 136 -14.94 5.80 -11.53
CA ALA A 136 -13.67 5.08 -11.69
C ALA A 136 -12.68 5.80 -12.59
N GLY A 137 -11.38 5.68 -12.25
CA GLY A 137 -10.25 5.91 -13.13
C GLY A 137 -9.55 4.59 -13.41
N SER A 138 -9.53 4.15 -14.67
CA SER A 138 -9.01 2.84 -15.07
C SER A 138 -7.79 2.97 -15.96
N THR A 139 -6.69 2.34 -15.55
CA THR A 139 -5.43 2.24 -16.31
C THR A 139 -5.14 0.77 -16.58
N TYR A 140 -4.79 0.43 -17.81
CA TYR A 140 -4.31 -0.92 -18.11
C TYR A 140 -2.96 -1.17 -17.40
N PRO A 141 -2.79 -2.29 -16.68
CA PRO A 141 -1.57 -2.57 -15.91
C PRO A 141 -0.28 -2.45 -16.72
N GLU A 142 -0.29 -2.91 -17.97
CA GLU A 142 0.86 -2.86 -18.88
C GLU A 142 1.35 -1.44 -19.19
N TYR A 143 0.56 -0.40 -18.94
CA TYR A 143 0.97 0.99 -19.12
C TYR A 143 1.71 1.57 -17.90
N MET A 144 1.70 0.89 -16.75
CA MET A 144 2.37 1.38 -15.54
C MET A 144 3.90 1.43 -15.70
N PRO A 145 4.61 0.36 -16.10
CA PRO A 145 6.05 0.42 -16.27
C PRO A 145 6.54 1.44 -17.33
N PRO A 146 5.93 1.52 -18.54
CA PRO A 146 6.32 2.58 -19.49
C PRO A 146 6.06 3.99 -18.94
N THR A 147 5.00 4.19 -18.15
CA THR A 147 4.72 5.49 -17.52
C THR A 147 5.79 5.84 -16.50
N MET A 148 6.19 4.91 -15.63
CA MET A 148 7.29 5.11 -14.71
C MET A 148 8.60 5.48 -15.42
N ARG A 149 8.89 4.81 -16.55
CA ARG A 149 10.07 5.16 -17.36
C ARG A 149 10.00 6.56 -17.97
N LYS A 150 8.82 7.01 -18.43
CA LYS A 150 8.60 8.41 -18.88
C LYS A 150 8.75 9.44 -17.77
N LEU A 151 8.51 9.03 -16.52
CA LEU A 151 8.70 9.85 -15.33
C LEU A 151 10.15 9.86 -14.80
N GLY A 152 11.11 9.26 -15.54
CA GLY A 152 12.53 9.26 -15.20
C GLY A 152 12.97 8.08 -14.32
N PHE A 153 12.15 7.07 -14.14
CA PHE A 153 12.53 5.88 -13.39
C PHE A 153 13.00 4.74 -14.30
N SER A 154 13.92 3.91 -13.83
CA SER A 154 14.09 2.56 -14.34
C SER A 154 13.19 1.61 -13.56
N CYS A 155 12.64 0.62 -14.21
CA CYS A 155 11.87 -0.44 -13.58
C CYS A 155 11.75 -1.65 -14.50
N SER A 156 11.44 -2.82 -13.94
CA SER A 156 11.08 -4.01 -14.71
C SER A 156 9.77 -3.82 -15.48
N ASN A 157 9.48 -4.71 -16.42
CA ASN A 157 8.11 -4.90 -16.85
C ASN A 157 7.34 -5.68 -15.77
N LEU A 158 6.01 -5.74 -15.88
CA LEU A 158 5.21 -6.56 -15.00
C LEU A 158 5.55 -8.05 -15.17
N HIS A 159 5.72 -8.74 -14.06
CA HIS A 159 5.96 -10.18 -14.00
C HIS A 159 5.33 -10.76 -12.72
N PRO A 160 5.05 -12.06 -12.67
CA PRO A 160 4.60 -12.69 -11.44
C PRO A 160 5.61 -12.44 -10.32
N ILE A 161 5.12 -12.09 -9.12
CA ILE A 161 5.95 -11.68 -8.00
C ILE A 161 5.87 -12.68 -6.85
N GLU A 162 6.99 -12.92 -6.19
CA GLU A 162 7.10 -13.78 -5.01
C GLU A 162 7.57 -13.00 -3.79
N GLY A 163 7.24 -13.50 -2.59
CA GLY A 163 7.59 -12.84 -1.34
C GLY A 163 9.08 -12.59 -1.14
N LYS A 164 9.94 -13.52 -1.61
CA LYS A 164 11.39 -13.37 -1.53
C LYS A 164 11.90 -12.19 -2.36
N GLU A 165 11.33 -11.97 -3.52
CA GLU A 165 11.68 -10.83 -4.36
C GLU A 165 11.23 -9.51 -3.70
N LEU A 166 10.03 -9.48 -3.12
CA LEU A 166 9.55 -8.31 -2.37
C LEU A 166 10.49 -7.95 -1.22
N VAL A 167 10.91 -8.92 -0.42
CA VAL A 167 11.86 -8.69 0.67
C VAL A 167 13.18 -8.12 0.14
N ASN A 168 13.70 -8.68 -0.98
CA ASN A 168 14.92 -8.17 -1.59
C ASN A 168 14.77 -6.73 -2.11
N GLU A 169 13.64 -6.40 -2.75
CA GLU A 169 13.38 -5.03 -3.22
C GLU A 169 13.33 -4.04 -2.04
N LEU A 170 12.58 -4.37 -0.99
CA LEU A 170 12.44 -3.53 0.18
C LEU A 170 13.76 -3.34 0.94
N ASN A 171 14.56 -4.39 1.10
CA ASN A 171 15.91 -4.29 1.69
C ASN A 171 16.85 -3.38 0.89
N ASN A 172 16.59 -3.22 -0.39
CA ASN A 172 17.29 -2.27 -1.25
C ASN A 172 16.57 -0.90 -1.37
N HIS A 173 15.67 -0.57 -0.45
CA HIS A 173 14.91 0.69 -0.42
C HIS A 173 14.13 0.95 -1.71
N ARG A 174 13.57 -0.09 -2.30
CA ARG A 174 12.76 0.00 -3.51
C ARG A 174 11.33 -0.44 -3.22
N PRO A 175 10.34 0.45 -3.35
CA PRO A 175 8.93 0.06 -3.29
C PRO A 175 8.58 -0.74 -4.53
N VAL A 176 7.60 -1.62 -4.40
CA VAL A 176 7.12 -2.44 -5.52
C VAL A 176 5.70 -2.05 -5.87
N ILE A 177 5.44 -1.77 -7.13
CA ILE A 177 4.07 -1.58 -7.62
C ILE A 177 3.49 -2.95 -7.92
N ILE A 178 2.38 -3.27 -7.29
CA ILE A 178 1.65 -4.53 -7.47
C ILE A 178 0.37 -4.27 -8.24
N THR A 179 0.00 -5.21 -9.07
CA THR A 179 -1.30 -5.24 -9.75
C THR A 179 -1.82 -6.66 -9.84
N THR A 180 -3.14 -6.78 -9.90
CA THR A 180 -3.82 -8.05 -10.18
C THR A 180 -5.04 -7.81 -11.05
N THR A 181 -5.43 -8.83 -11.79
CA THR A 181 -6.60 -8.80 -12.68
C THR A 181 -7.77 -9.63 -12.13
N GLY A 182 -7.69 -10.10 -10.92
CA GLY A 182 -8.64 -11.06 -10.38
C GLY A 182 -9.20 -10.73 -9.01
N ILE A 183 -9.55 -9.46 -8.77
CA ILE A 183 -10.24 -9.09 -7.54
C ILE A 183 -11.71 -9.44 -7.63
N VAL A 184 -12.25 -10.04 -6.60
CA VAL A 184 -13.69 -10.17 -6.41
C VAL A 184 -14.14 -8.99 -5.56
N ASP A 185 -14.85 -8.07 -6.19
CA ASP A 185 -15.56 -7.03 -5.48
C ASP A 185 -16.75 -7.65 -4.75
N THR A 186 -16.71 -7.69 -3.42
CA THR A 186 -17.73 -8.33 -2.59
C THR A 186 -19.07 -7.60 -2.59
N ILE A 187 -19.08 -6.33 -3.01
CA ILE A 187 -20.32 -5.55 -3.10
C ILE A 187 -21.04 -5.83 -4.42
N SER A 188 -20.31 -5.78 -5.53
CA SER A 188 -20.86 -5.97 -6.88
C SER A 188 -20.75 -7.40 -7.40
N ASN A 189 -20.04 -8.26 -6.69
CA ASN A 189 -19.65 -9.62 -7.08
C ASN A 189 -18.97 -9.68 -8.47
N ARG A 190 -18.19 -8.65 -8.78
CA ARG A 190 -17.45 -8.52 -10.04
C ARG A 190 -15.96 -8.70 -9.80
N ARG A 191 -15.30 -9.29 -10.79
CA ARG A 191 -13.84 -9.24 -10.86
C ARG A 191 -13.41 -7.88 -11.39
N VAL A 192 -12.58 -7.18 -10.62
CA VAL A 192 -12.00 -5.89 -10.99
C VAL A 192 -10.49 -5.92 -10.79
N GLY A 193 -9.75 -5.16 -11.60
CA GLY A 193 -8.32 -4.99 -11.40
C GLY A 193 -8.05 -3.98 -10.28
N HIS A 194 -6.94 -4.14 -9.58
CA HIS A 194 -6.44 -3.15 -8.64
C HIS A 194 -4.92 -3.02 -8.77
N GLY A 195 -4.41 -1.80 -8.47
CA GLY A 195 -2.99 -1.51 -8.39
C GLY A 195 -2.68 -0.79 -7.08
N TRP A 196 -1.60 -1.21 -6.41
CA TRP A 196 -1.14 -0.62 -5.14
C TRP A 196 0.37 -0.70 -5.01
N ILE A 197 0.93 -0.23 -3.91
CA ILE A 197 2.34 -0.42 -3.61
C ILE A 197 2.54 -1.30 -2.39
N ILE A 198 3.65 -2.02 -2.39
CA ILE A 198 4.23 -2.64 -1.20
C ILE A 198 5.48 -1.84 -0.84
N ASP A 199 5.52 -1.32 0.38
CA ASP A 199 6.53 -0.38 0.86
C ASP A 199 7.08 -0.72 2.25
N GLY A 200 6.81 -1.92 2.76
CA GLY A 200 7.34 -2.45 3.99
C GLY A 200 6.94 -3.91 4.20
N TYR A 201 7.58 -4.56 5.17
CA TYR A 201 7.23 -5.92 5.58
C TYR A 201 7.42 -6.13 7.07
N GLU A 202 6.80 -7.18 7.58
CA GLU A 202 6.93 -7.68 8.94
C GLU A 202 7.31 -9.16 8.88
N ILE A 203 8.24 -9.56 9.73
CA ILE A 203 8.55 -10.97 9.97
C ILE A 203 7.92 -11.36 11.30
N VAL A 204 7.09 -12.39 11.27
CA VAL A 204 6.55 -13.02 12.46
C VAL A 204 7.21 -14.37 12.60
N THR A 205 8.12 -14.48 13.56
CA THR A 205 8.80 -15.73 13.90
C THR A 205 7.98 -16.46 14.96
N VAL A 206 7.60 -17.69 14.65
CA VAL A 206 6.88 -18.58 15.57
C VAL A 206 7.81 -19.74 15.93
N GLU A 207 8.06 -19.91 17.23
CA GLU A 207 8.79 -21.04 17.79
C GLU A 207 7.79 -22.01 18.43
N GLU A 208 7.79 -23.24 17.98
CA GLU A 208 6.89 -24.30 18.45
C GLU A 208 7.66 -25.53 18.88
N HIS A 209 7.24 -26.17 19.96
CA HIS A 209 7.70 -27.51 20.31
C HIS A 209 6.92 -28.56 19.49
N ILE A 210 7.62 -29.34 18.68
CA ILE A 210 6.98 -30.37 17.84
C ILE A 210 7.01 -31.74 18.51
N GLU A 211 8.09 -32.07 19.20
CA GLU A 211 8.28 -33.37 19.84
C GLU A 211 8.96 -33.22 21.18
N HIS A 212 8.48 -33.91 22.16
CA HIS A 212 9.04 -33.94 23.52
C HIS A 212 9.26 -35.39 23.95
N THR A 213 10.50 -35.77 24.11
CA THR A 213 10.88 -37.01 24.77
C THR A 213 11.72 -36.69 26.02
N ALA A 214 11.90 -37.64 26.93
CA ALA A 214 12.65 -37.44 28.16
C ALA A 214 14.11 -36.94 27.93
N THR A 215 14.64 -37.11 26.75
CA THR A 215 16.02 -36.76 26.37
C THR A 215 16.15 -35.85 25.15
N TYR A 216 15.07 -35.50 24.50
CA TYR A 216 15.09 -34.76 23.26
C TYR A 216 13.92 -33.78 23.13
N LEU A 217 14.25 -32.55 22.77
CA LEU A 217 13.31 -31.48 22.44
C LEU A 217 13.56 -31.05 21.01
N LYS A 218 12.56 -31.17 20.12
CA LYS A 218 12.63 -30.65 18.77
C LYS A 218 11.86 -29.35 18.72
N LEU A 219 12.57 -28.28 18.44
CA LEU A 219 12.04 -26.95 18.23
C LEU A 219 11.79 -26.72 16.73
N ARG A 220 10.61 -26.24 16.39
CA ARG A 220 10.32 -25.72 15.07
C ARG A 220 10.31 -24.21 15.12
N ILE A 221 11.11 -23.58 14.25
CA ILE A 221 11.13 -22.14 14.06
C ILE A 221 10.60 -21.88 12.63
N SER A 222 9.61 -21.03 12.52
CA SER A 222 9.04 -20.65 11.24
C SER A 222 8.92 -19.13 11.13
N ASP A 223 9.48 -18.56 10.06
CA ASP A 223 9.35 -17.15 9.73
C ASP A 223 8.22 -16.95 8.72
N ASN A 224 7.26 -16.15 9.10
CA ASN A 224 6.13 -15.78 8.26
C ASN A 224 6.27 -14.32 7.87
N TYR A 225 6.26 -14.06 6.57
CA TYR A 225 6.38 -12.70 6.01
C TYR A 225 5.00 -12.13 5.74
N TYR A 226 4.79 -10.91 6.22
CA TYR A 226 3.62 -10.10 5.95
C TYR A 226 4.05 -8.78 5.34
N PHE A 227 3.36 -8.34 4.29
CA PHE A 227 3.73 -7.16 3.53
C PHE A 227 2.75 -6.02 3.76
N ARG A 228 3.28 -4.82 3.92
CA ARG A 228 2.47 -3.63 4.02
C ARG A 228 1.95 -3.25 2.64
N CYS A 229 0.64 -3.46 2.45
CA CYS A 229 -0.06 -3.13 1.22
C CYS A 229 -0.69 -1.75 1.34
N ASN A 230 -0.16 -0.77 0.63
CA ASN A 230 -0.73 0.57 0.55
C ASN A 230 -1.67 0.64 -0.65
N TRP A 231 -2.94 0.40 -0.36
CA TRP A 231 -4.00 0.22 -1.35
C TRP A 231 -4.38 1.47 -2.15
N GLY A 232 -3.87 2.66 -1.79
CA GLY A 232 -4.31 3.92 -2.40
C GLY A 232 -5.73 4.33 -1.99
N TRP A 233 -6.12 4.02 -0.75
CA TRP A 233 -7.43 4.31 -0.17
C TRP A 233 -7.35 5.23 1.05
N ASN A 234 -6.44 6.22 1.00
CA ASN A 234 -6.21 7.17 2.09
C ASN A 234 -5.94 6.51 3.44
N GLY A 235 -5.17 5.43 3.43
CA GLY A 235 -4.91 4.60 4.62
C GLY A 235 -6.02 3.62 4.96
N GLY A 236 -7.12 3.58 4.21
CA GLY A 236 -8.14 2.54 4.32
C GLY A 236 -7.60 1.19 3.89
N GLY A 237 -8.02 0.11 4.56
CA GLY A 237 -7.51 -1.24 4.33
C GLY A 237 -6.12 -1.51 4.91
N LEU A 238 -5.46 -0.52 5.52
CA LEU A 238 -4.17 -0.68 6.21
C LEU A 238 -4.33 -1.26 7.61
N THR A 239 -5.54 -1.22 8.17
CA THR A 239 -5.86 -1.79 9.47
C THR A 239 -6.90 -2.89 9.31
N ALA A 240 -6.52 -4.13 9.57
CA ALA A 240 -7.48 -5.20 9.79
C ALA A 240 -8.23 -4.98 11.12
N PRO A 241 -9.34 -5.67 11.39
CA PRO A 241 -10.01 -5.62 12.69
C PRO A 241 -9.09 -5.92 13.88
N ASN A 242 -7.99 -6.65 13.62
CA ASN A 242 -6.92 -6.94 14.58
C ASN A 242 -5.82 -5.87 14.64
N GLY A 243 -5.96 -4.74 13.94
CA GLY A 243 -4.99 -3.63 13.94
C GLY A 243 -3.75 -3.85 13.07
N SER A 244 -3.69 -4.89 12.23
CA SER A 244 -2.54 -5.16 11.35
C SER A 244 -2.69 -4.46 10.00
N ALA A 245 -1.66 -3.70 9.60
CA ALA A 245 -1.53 -3.10 8.27
C ALA A 245 -0.81 -4.04 7.28
N TYR A 246 -0.43 -5.23 7.72
CA TYR A 246 0.42 -6.18 7.01
C TYR A 246 -0.36 -7.42 6.62
N PHE A 247 -0.14 -7.91 5.40
CA PHE A 247 -0.88 -9.01 4.80
C PHE A 247 0.07 -10.09 4.29
N SER A 248 -0.32 -11.35 4.50
CA SER A 248 0.30 -12.47 3.78
C SER A 248 -0.09 -12.39 2.30
N LEU A 249 0.83 -12.71 1.39
CA LEU A 249 0.53 -12.72 -0.05
C LEU A 249 -0.56 -13.72 -0.45
N ASN A 250 -0.77 -14.75 0.38
CA ASN A 250 -1.80 -15.75 0.15
C ASN A 250 -3.18 -15.33 0.68
N HIS A 251 -3.25 -14.24 1.46
CA HIS A 251 -4.47 -13.74 2.10
C HIS A 251 -4.49 -12.21 2.08
N LEU A 252 -4.57 -11.64 0.89
CA LEU A 252 -4.68 -10.20 0.71
C LEU A 252 -6.15 -9.78 0.82
N ILE A 253 -6.63 -9.70 2.05
CA ILE A 253 -8.03 -9.35 2.36
C ILE A 253 -8.03 -8.02 3.11
N PRO A 254 -8.14 -6.88 2.41
CA PRO A 254 -8.24 -5.59 3.06
C PRO A 254 -9.58 -5.46 3.79
N TRP A 255 -9.54 -4.88 4.97
CA TRP A 255 -10.72 -4.53 5.73
C TRP A 255 -10.89 -3.01 5.73
N VAL A 256 -12.10 -2.55 5.49
CA VAL A 256 -12.43 -1.13 5.51
C VAL A 256 -13.54 -0.88 6.54
N LYS A 257 -13.35 0.17 7.33
CA LYS A 257 -14.35 0.61 8.31
C LYS A 257 -15.30 1.59 7.64
N THR A 258 -16.60 1.37 7.77
CA THR A 258 -17.62 2.29 7.26
C THR A 258 -17.79 3.48 8.21
N SER A 259 -18.47 4.55 7.76
CA SER A 259 -18.88 5.67 8.60
C SER A 259 -19.79 5.27 9.77
N GLN A 260 -20.42 4.08 9.70
CA GLN A 260 -21.22 3.49 10.77
C GLN A 260 -20.39 2.56 11.68
N GLU A 261 -19.06 2.66 11.61
CA GLU A 261 -18.12 1.84 12.38
C GLU A 261 -18.17 0.32 12.11
N LYS A 262 -18.84 -0.11 11.05
CA LYS A 262 -18.87 -1.51 10.63
C LYS A 262 -17.71 -1.83 9.71
N TRP A 263 -17.08 -2.98 9.96
CA TRP A 263 -16.06 -3.52 9.09
C TRP A 263 -16.67 -4.27 7.91
N TYR A 264 -16.13 -4.06 6.72
CA TYR A 264 -16.48 -4.85 5.54
C TYR A 264 -15.24 -5.13 4.68
N ILE A 265 -15.31 -6.14 3.86
CA ILE A 265 -14.28 -6.52 2.91
C ILE A 265 -14.71 -6.00 1.54
N PRO A 266 -14.10 -4.92 1.01
CA PRO A 266 -14.47 -4.37 -0.30
C PRO A 266 -14.08 -5.30 -1.45
N ALA A 267 -12.97 -6.06 -1.27
CA ALA A 267 -12.46 -7.00 -2.25
C ALA A 267 -11.57 -8.04 -1.57
N TYR A 268 -11.36 -9.17 -2.19
CA TYR A 268 -10.29 -10.10 -1.85
C TYR A 268 -9.52 -10.48 -3.12
N PHE A 269 -8.24 -10.74 -2.95
CA PHE A 269 -7.34 -10.97 -4.07
C PHE A 269 -7.00 -12.46 -4.12
N ASP A 270 -7.51 -13.15 -5.11
CA ASP A 270 -7.37 -14.60 -5.31
C ASP A 270 -6.54 -14.97 -6.54
N SER A 271 -5.97 -13.96 -7.21
CA SER A 271 -5.27 -14.11 -8.48
C SER A 271 -3.77 -13.95 -8.32
N ILE A 272 -3.03 -14.37 -9.34
CA ILE A 272 -1.59 -14.13 -9.45
C ILE A 272 -1.32 -12.63 -9.37
N LEU A 273 -0.40 -12.26 -8.49
CA LEU A 273 0.07 -10.90 -8.36
C LEU A 273 1.18 -10.64 -9.38
N PHE A 274 1.10 -9.50 -10.05
CA PHE A 274 2.15 -9.03 -10.93
C PHE A 274 2.82 -7.82 -10.30
N GLY A 275 4.15 -7.85 -10.27
CA GLY A 275 4.98 -6.79 -9.71
C GLY A 275 5.76 -6.03 -10.78
N CYS A 276 5.93 -4.73 -10.57
CA CYS A 276 6.92 -3.90 -11.22
C CYS A 276 8.01 -3.61 -10.18
N THR A 277 9.19 -4.15 -10.40
CA THR A 277 10.34 -4.14 -9.49
C THR A 277 11.51 -3.34 -10.05
N ASN A 278 12.62 -3.30 -9.34
CA ASN A 278 13.82 -2.55 -9.72
C ASN A 278 13.53 -1.06 -10.00
N ILE A 279 12.58 -0.50 -9.27
CA ILE A 279 12.21 0.90 -9.42
C ILE A 279 13.33 1.77 -8.83
N LYS A 280 13.97 2.56 -9.68
CA LYS A 280 15.05 3.48 -9.32
C LYS A 280 14.90 4.77 -10.11
N TYR A 281 15.05 5.91 -9.46
CA TYR A 281 15.12 7.16 -10.17
C TYR A 281 16.47 7.28 -10.90
N LYS A 282 16.43 7.55 -12.20
CA LYS A 282 17.62 7.82 -12.98
C LYS A 282 18.03 9.27 -12.71
N LYS A 283 19.11 9.48 -11.93
CA LYS A 283 19.76 10.79 -11.93
C LYS A 283 20.19 11.08 -13.36
N ASN A 284 19.80 12.21 -13.92
CA ASN A 284 20.39 12.66 -15.18
C ASN A 284 21.90 12.79 -14.93
N GLU A 285 22.68 11.92 -15.58
CA GLU A 285 24.13 12.06 -15.67
C GLU A 285 24.49 13.28 -16.52
#